data_0cae37aa7c334417310a611846a86d7d
#
_entry.id   0cae37aa7c334417310a611846a86d7d
#
_cell.length_a   1.000
_cell.length_b   1.000
_cell.length_c   1.000
_cell.angle_alpha   90.00
_cell.angle_beta   90.00
_cell.angle_gamma   90.00
#
_symmetry.space_group_name_H-M   'P 1'
#
loop_
_entity.id
_entity.type
_entity.pdbx_description
1 polymer ?
#
loop_
_entity_poly.entity_id
_entity_poly.type
_entity_poly.pdbx_seq_one_letter_code
_entity_poly.pdbx_strand_id
1 'polypeptide(L)'
;MKAQIKHIADVACMGSTIEFTVVLDSLYRQDVFEVLNAMQGDKKPYTITIEPKKERRSLRANNYCWELCHKIGEKINAPKTVVYQKNIREVGSFTTLEMLTSSVPQFSTRWGGNGLGWLTDTIDQHGEYTSLIAYYGSSTYTTAEMSRLIDSVV
;
A
#
# COMPACT_ATOMS: atom_id res chain seq x y z
N MET A 1 -1.43 6.58 -18.47
CA MET A 1 -2.86 6.25 -18.17
C MET A 1 -2.92 5.17 -17.09
N LYS A 2 -3.85 5.25 -16.14
CA LYS A 2 -4.24 4.15 -15.27
C LYS A 2 -5.73 3.92 -15.41
N ALA A 3 -6.15 2.72 -15.80
CA ALA A 3 -7.54 2.37 -16.00
C ALA A 3 -7.86 1.04 -15.32
N GLN A 4 -9.11 0.87 -14.91
CA GLN A 4 -9.59 -0.39 -14.33
C GLN A 4 -10.15 -1.26 -15.45
N ILE A 5 -9.63 -2.50 -15.57
CA ILE A 5 -10.15 -3.52 -16.47
C ILE A 5 -11.43 -4.10 -15.84
N LYS A 6 -12.55 -4.09 -16.58
CA LYS A 6 -13.77 -4.78 -16.18
C LYS A 6 -13.62 -6.30 -16.32
N HIS A 7 -13.18 -6.74 -17.50
CA HIS A 7 -12.85 -8.13 -17.78
C HIS A 7 -11.96 -8.23 -19.03
N ILE A 8 -11.37 -9.39 -19.25
CA ILE A 8 -10.68 -9.75 -20.47
C ILE A 8 -11.73 -10.41 -21.38
N ALA A 9 -11.97 -9.83 -22.55
CA ALA A 9 -12.99 -10.31 -23.48
C ALA A 9 -12.48 -11.43 -24.37
N ASP A 10 -11.20 -11.37 -24.77
CA ASP A 10 -10.59 -12.36 -25.67
C ASP A 10 -9.08 -12.42 -25.48
N VAL A 11 -8.49 -13.59 -25.76
CA VAL A 11 -7.04 -13.83 -25.81
C VAL A 11 -6.76 -14.75 -26.98
N ALA A 12 -6.00 -14.27 -27.95
CA ALA A 12 -5.57 -15.05 -29.11
C ALA A 12 -4.04 -15.13 -29.18
N CYS A 13 -3.51 -16.32 -29.50
CA CYS A 13 -2.09 -16.54 -29.73
C CYS A 13 -1.87 -16.84 -31.21
N MET A 14 -1.16 -15.96 -31.92
CA MET A 14 -0.88 -16.11 -33.35
C MET A 14 0.64 -16.12 -33.58
N GLY A 15 1.22 -17.30 -33.66
CA GLY A 15 2.66 -17.49 -33.80
C GLY A 15 3.46 -16.92 -32.64
N SER A 16 4.27 -15.88 -32.86
CA SER A 16 5.03 -15.18 -31.82
C SER A 16 4.27 -14.00 -31.18
N THR A 17 3.02 -13.76 -31.60
CA THR A 17 2.22 -12.62 -31.14
C THR A 17 1.08 -13.11 -30.23
N ILE A 18 0.87 -12.40 -29.14
CA ILE A 18 -0.28 -12.59 -28.25
C ILE A 18 -1.14 -11.32 -28.37
N GLU A 19 -2.39 -11.51 -28.74
CA GLU A 19 -3.39 -10.46 -28.74
C GLU A 19 -4.35 -10.69 -27.58
N PHE A 20 -4.69 -9.64 -26.84
CA PHE A 20 -5.72 -9.71 -25.82
C PHE A 20 -6.60 -8.47 -25.84
N THR A 21 -7.90 -8.68 -25.69
CA THR A 21 -8.89 -7.62 -25.67
C THR A 21 -9.36 -7.38 -24.24
N VAL A 22 -9.19 -6.17 -23.76
CA VAL A 22 -9.66 -5.75 -22.45
C VAL A 22 -10.86 -4.82 -22.57
N VAL A 23 -11.85 -5.02 -21.70
CA VAL A 23 -13.01 -4.12 -21.59
C VAL A 23 -12.80 -3.17 -20.43
N LEU A 24 -12.80 -1.88 -20.74
CA LEU A 24 -12.67 -0.79 -19.79
C LEU A 24 -14.02 -0.07 -19.61
N ASP A 25 -14.13 0.75 -18.57
CA ASP A 25 -15.25 1.66 -18.45
C ASP A 25 -15.15 2.79 -19.47
N SER A 26 -16.30 3.25 -19.96
CA SER A 26 -16.38 4.37 -20.92
C SER A 26 -15.81 5.69 -20.37
N LEU A 27 -15.67 5.81 -19.05
CA LEU A 27 -15.01 6.94 -18.39
C LEU A 27 -13.55 7.12 -18.84
N TYR A 28 -12.87 6.04 -19.27
CA TYR A 28 -11.49 6.07 -19.73
C TYR A 28 -11.33 6.34 -21.22
N ARG A 29 -12.44 6.64 -21.95
CA ARG A 29 -12.44 6.81 -23.41
C ARG A 29 -11.38 7.81 -23.87
N GLN A 30 -11.36 8.99 -23.27
CA GLN A 30 -10.43 10.05 -23.65
C GLN A 30 -8.97 9.64 -23.43
N ASP A 31 -8.65 9.10 -22.28
CA ASP A 31 -7.30 8.64 -21.93
C ASP A 31 -6.81 7.54 -22.88
N VAL A 32 -7.70 6.61 -23.28
CA VAL A 32 -7.38 5.55 -24.24
C VAL A 32 -7.06 6.14 -25.61
N PHE A 33 -7.85 7.07 -26.11
CA PHE A 33 -7.57 7.73 -27.38
C PHE A 33 -6.25 8.50 -27.37
N GLU A 34 -5.94 9.21 -26.30
CA GLU A 34 -4.67 9.92 -26.16
C GLU A 34 -3.46 8.96 -26.20
N VAL A 35 -3.56 7.82 -25.51
CA VAL A 35 -2.51 6.79 -25.54
C VAL A 35 -2.37 6.18 -26.92
N LEU A 36 -3.48 5.81 -27.58
CA LEU A 36 -3.44 5.23 -28.91
C LEU A 36 -2.86 6.20 -29.96
N ASN A 37 -3.23 7.46 -29.90
CA ASN A 37 -2.67 8.49 -30.79
C ASN A 37 -1.16 8.68 -30.56
N ALA A 38 -0.71 8.68 -29.30
CA ALA A 38 0.71 8.74 -28.99
C ALA A 38 1.47 7.53 -29.52
N MET A 39 0.89 6.32 -29.42
CA MET A 39 1.51 5.09 -29.92
C MET A 39 1.61 5.06 -31.45
N GLN A 40 0.63 5.61 -32.20
CA GLN A 40 0.66 5.66 -33.66
C GLN A 40 1.75 6.60 -34.19
N GLY A 41 2.09 7.65 -33.47
CA GLY A 41 3.13 8.63 -33.85
C GLY A 41 4.54 8.28 -33.41
N ASP A 42 4.74 7.31 -32.52
CA ASP A 42 6.02 7.00 -31.90
C ASP A 42 6.43 5.53 -32.15
N LYS A 43 7.68 5.31 -32.56
CA LYS A 43 8.24 3.95 -32.77
C LYS A 43 8.87 3.36 -31.50
N LYS A 44 8.68 3.99 -30.34
CA LYS A 44 9.22 3.50 -29.07
C LYS A 44 8.44 2.31 -28.53
N PRO A 45 9.11 1.40 -27.80
CA PRO A 45 8.40 0.32 -27.10
C PRO A 45 7.54 0.88 -25.97
N TYR A 46 6.34 0.32 -25.82
CA TYR A 46 5.41 0.64 -24.73
C TYR A 46 5.29 -0.55 -23.78
N THR A 47 5.15 -0.28 -22.50
CA THR A 47 4.93 -1.28 -21.47
C THR A 47 3.52 -1.16 -20.90
N ILE A 48 2.81 -2.28 -20.81
CA ILE A 48 1.52 -2.38 -20.12
C ILE A 48 1.74 -3.19 -18.84
N THR A 49 1.31 -2.65 -17.72
CA THR A 49 1.33 -3.34 -16.43
C THR A 49 -0.10 -3.59 -15.98
N ILE A 50 -0.42 -4.87 -15.74
CA ILE A 50 -1.73 -5.30 -15.23
C ILE A 50 -1.52 -5.82 -13.80
N GLU A 51 -2.17 -5.19 -12.84
CA GLU A 51 -2.08 -5.54 -11.43
C GLU A 51 -3.47 -5.75 -10.84
N PRO A 52 -3.63 -6.69 -9.89
CA PRO A 52 -4.89 -6.82 -9.16
C PRO A 52 -5.27 -5.50 -8.48
N LYS A 53 -6.53 -5.08 -8.63
CA LYS A 53 -7.03 -3.92 -7.90
C LYS A 53 -7.08 -4.26 -6.42
N LYS A 54 -6.25 -3.61 -5.62
CA LYS A 54 -6.35 -3.67 -4.16
C LYS A 54 -7.57 -2.88 -3.71
N GLU A 55 -8.50 -3.53 -3.01
CA GLU A 55 -9.57 -2.83 -2.30
C GLU A 55 -8.96 -2.01 -1.17
N ARG A 56 -8.94 -0.70 -1.33
CA ARG A 56 -8.45 0.20 -0.30
C ARG A 56 -9.55 0.42 0.73
N ARG A 57 -9.14 0.55 2.00
CA ARG A 57 -10.02 0.94 3.10
C ARG A 57 -10.81 2.22 2.78
N SER A 58 -12.02 2.35 3.29
CA SER A 58 -12.80 3.56 3.14
C SER A 58 -12.25 4.70 4.03
N LEU A 59 -12.46 5.95 3.62
CA LEU A 59 -12.15 7.11 4.46
C LEU A 59 -12.94 7.10 5.77
N ARG A 60 -14.16 6.53 5.76
CA ARG A 60 -14.99 6.38 6.96
C ARG A 60 -14.36 5.43 7.98
N ALA A 61 -13.83 4.29 7.55
CA ALA A 61 -13.13 3.35 8.43
C ALA A 61 -11.86 3.98 9.04
N ASN A 62 -11.14 4.78 8.26
CA ASN A 62 -10.00 5.52 8.79
C ASN A 62 -10.41 6.54 9.87
N ASN A 63 -11.42 7.35 9.60
CA ASN A 63 -11.89 8.35 10.55
C ASN A 63 -12.42 7.69 11.83
N TYR A 64 -13.13 6.58 11.71
CA TYR A 64 -13.61 5.81 12.85
C TYR A 64 -12.47 5.26 13.71
N CYS A 65 -11.42 4.70 13.10
CA CYS A 65 -10.23 4.26 13.82
C CYS A 65 -9.58 5.39 14.63
N TRP A 66 -9.44 6.58 14.03
CA TRP A 66 -8.87 7.75 14.71
C TRP A 66 -9.74 8.26 15.85
N GLU A 67 -11.06 8.19 15.71
CA GLU A 67 -12.02 8.54 16.76
C GLU A 67 -11.91 7.58 17.96
N LEU A 68 -11.78 6.27 17.70
CA LEU A 68 -11.56 5.27 18.73
C LEU A 68 -10.22 5.49 19.45
N CYS A 69 -9.14 5.70 18.70
CA CYS A 69 -7.84 6.01 19.28
C CYS A 69 -7.86 7.26 20.16
N HIS A 70 -8.66 8.27 19.79
CA HIS A 70 -8.83 9.47 20.59
C HIS A 70 -9.57 9.17 21.89
N LYS A 71 -10.73 8.51 21.84
CA LYS A 71 -11.52 8.15 23.03
C LYS A 71 -10.76 7.28 24.02
N ILE A 72 -9.98 6.32 23.52
CA ILE A 72 -9.13 5.49 24.39
C ILE A 72 -7.99 6.31 24.97
N GLY A 73 -7.33 7.14 24.14
CA GLY A 73 -6.28 8.03 24.58
C GLY A 73 -6.70 8.93 25.74
N GLU A 74 -7.92 9.49 25.66
CA GLU A 74 -8.49 10.29 26.76
C GLU A 74 -8.65 9.48 28.04
N LYS A 75 -9.14 8.23 27.95
CA LYS A 75 -9.34 7.36 29.13
C LYS A 75 -8.03 6.93 29.79
N ILE A 76 -6.98 6.70 29.02
CA ILE A 76 -5.68 6.23 29.54
C ILE A 76 -4.66 7.36 29.69
N ASN A 77 -5.08 8.60 29.48
CA ASN A 77 -4.23 9.80 29.48
C ASN A 77 -3.00 9.68 28.56
N ALA A 78 -3.21 9.20 27.34
CA ALA A 78 -2.20 9.05 26.31
C ALA A 78 -2.61 9.73 24.99
N PRO A 79 -1.67 10.26 24.19
CA PRO A 79 -1.98 10.76 22.86
C PRO A 79 -2.59 9.68 21.96
N LYS A 80 -3.59 10.05 21.15
CA LYS A 80 -4.22 9.13 20.18
C LYS A 80 -3.22 8.47 19.22
N THR A 81 -2.12 9.16 18.92
CA THR A 81 -1.02 8.63 18.10
C THR A 81 -0.31 7.45 18.75
N VAL A 82 -0.13 7.49 20.06
CA VAL A 82 0.47 6.40 20.85
C VAL A 82 -0.44 5.18 20.82
N VAL A 83 -1.75 5.36 21.04
CA VAL A 83 -2.74 4.28 20.95
C VAL A 83 -2.71 3.67 19.55
N TYR A 84 -2.76 4.49 18.50
CA TYR A 84 -2.71 4.04 17.11
C TYR A 84 -1.44 3.25 16.81
N GLN A 85 -0.26 3.77 17.18
CA GLN A 85 1.03 3.12 16.91
C GLN A 85 1.19 1.80 17.67
N LYS A 86 0.65 1.71 18.90
CA LYS A 86 0.61 0.45 19.64
C LYS A 86 -0.17 -0.61 18.86
N ASN A 87 -1.36 -0.29 18.40
CA ASN A 87 -2.18 -1.22 17.63
C ASN A 87 -1.59 -1.59 16.27
N ILE A 88 -0.86 -0.68 15.60
CA ILE A 88 -0.06 -1.01 14.41
C ILE A 88 0.98 -2.09 14.72
N ARG A 89 1.66 -2.03 15.87
CA ARG A 89 2.63 -3.06 16.29
C ARG A 89 1.98 -4.40 16.61
N GLU A 90 0.76 -4.40 17.14
CA GLU A 90 0.05 -5.62 17.54
C GLU A 90 -0.54 -6.40 16.36
N VAL A 91 -1.19 -5.70 15.42
CA VAL A 91 -1.97 -6.36 14.35
C VAL A 91 -1.62 -5.87 12.95
N GLY A 92 -0.72 -4.91 12.81
CA GLY A 92 -0.37 -4.31 11.54
C GLY A 92 0.42 -5.25 10.63
N SER A 93 0.29 -5.03 9.33
CA SER A 93 1.12 -5.69 8.34
C SER A 93 2.55 -5.18 8.42
N PHE A 94 3.52 -6.08 8.31
CA PHE A 94 4.94 -5.75 8.42
C PHE A 94 5.80 -6.56 7.45
N THR A 95 7.06 -6.16 7.32
CA THR A 95 8.13 -6.94 6.71
C THR A 95 9.32 -6.99 7.66
N THR A 96 10.13 -8.05 7.55
CA THR A 96 11.41 -8.16 8.26
C THR A 96 12.55 -7.84 7.30
N LEU A 97 13.54 -7.12 7.78
CA LEU A 97 14.70 -6.69 7.03
C LEU A 97 15.96 -6.92 7.86
N GLU A 98 17.05 -7.25 7.17
CA GLU A 98 18.38 -7.26 7.75
C GLU A 98 19.25 -6.23 7.02
N MET A 99 19.96 -5.39 7.76
CA MET A 99 20.79 -4.36 7.19
C MET A 99 21.98 -4.00 8.11
N LEU A 100 22.95 -3.29 7.55
CA LEU A 100 24.06 -2.74 8.36
C LEU A 100 23.48 -1.85 9.48
N THR A 101 23.96 -2.05 10.68
CA THR A 101 23.54 -1.28 11.87
C THR A 101 23.69 0.24 11.67
N SER A 102 24.74 0.64 10.97
CA SER A 102 24.97 2.06 10.63
C SER A 102 23.91 2.66 9.70
N SER A 103 23.19 1.84 8.94
CA SER A 103 22.13 2.27 8.00
C SER A 103 20.74 2.37 8.64
N VAL A 104 20.55 1.75 9.81
CA VAL A 104 19.26 1.68 10.51
C VAL A 104 18.64 3.06 10.76
N PRO A 105 19.37 4.07 11.29
CA PRO A 105 18.76 5.38 11.56
C PRO A 105 18.25 6.07 10.29
N GLN A 106 18.99 5.99 9.19
CA GLN A 106 18.59 6.58 7.91
C GLN A 106 17.36 5.87 7.33
N PHE A 107 17.35 4.53 7.40
CA PHE A 107 16.20 3.74 6.95
C PHE A 107 14.95 4.08 7.77
N SER A 108 15.04 4.05 9.10
CA SER A 108 13.92 4.32 10.01
C SER A 108 13.34 5.73 9.80
N THR A 109 14.21 6.72 9.58
CA THR A 109 13.77 8.09 9.28
C THR A 109 13.01 8.16 7.95
N ARG A 110 13.52 7.53 6.91
CA ARG A 110 12.85 7.49 5.59
C ARG A 110 11.54 6.70 5.63
N TRP A 111 11.55 5.56 6.31
CA TRP A 111 10.37 4.72 6.47
C TRP A 111 9.26 5.46 7.23
N GLY A 112 9.58 6.06 8.37
CA GLY A 112 8.65 6.89 9.16
C GLY A 112 8.13 8.12 8.43
N GLY A 113 8.89 8.66 7.47
CA GLY A 113 8.47 9.77 6.62
C GLY A 113 7.24 9.49 5.76
N ASN A 114 6.83 8.22 5.56
CA ASN A 114 5.61 7.86 4.85
C ASN A 114 4.33 8.10 5.66
N GLY A 115 4.43 8.31 6.98
CA GLY A 115 3.27 8.64 7.84
C GLY A 115 3.32 7.98 9.21
N LEU A 116 2.38 8.36 10.09
CA LEU A 116 2.37 8.02 11.52
C LEU A 116 2.35 6.54 11.87
N GLY A 117 1.87 5.69 10.96
CA GLY A 117 1.82 4.23 11.17
C GLY A 117 2.98 3.48 10.53
N TRP A 118 3.93 4.18 9.90
CA TRP A 118 5.12 3.57 9.32
C TRP A 118 6.24 3.53 10.37
N LEU A 119 6.34 2.40 11.07
CA LEU A 119 7.18 2.22 12.23
C LEU A 119 8.29 1.21 11.95
N THR A 120 9.37 1.29 12.74
CA THR A 120 10.43 0.29 12.74
C THR A 120 10.76 -0.09 14.17
N ASP A 121 10.95 -1.38 14.42
CA ASP A 121 11.42 -1.89 15.69
C ASP A 121 12.60 -2.85 15.44
N THR A 122 13.64 -2.76 16.26
CA THR A 122 14.76 -3.69 16.23
C THR A 122 14.35 -5.02 16.87
N ILE A 123 14.61 -6.13 16.15
CA ILE A 123 14.43 -7.48 16.69
C ILE A 123 15.71 -7.92 17.41
N ASP A 124 16.84 -7.82 16.72
CA ASP A 124 18.11 -8.31 17.18
C ASP A 124 19.27 -7.62 16.44
N GLN A 125 20.48 -7.74 17.02
CA GLN A 125 21.71 -7.22 16.44
C GLN A 125 22.81 -8.29 16.48
N HIS A 126 23.37 -8.61 15.31
CA HIS A 126 24.44 -9.58 15.15
C HIS A 126 25.66 -8.93 14.47
N GLY A 127 26.69 -8.62 15.28
CA GLY A 127 27.87 -7.95 14.78
C GLY A 127 27.55 -6.59 14.14
N GLU A 128 27.85 -6.44 12.86
CA GLU A 128 27.59 -5.21 12.11
C GLU A 128 26.18 -5.14 11.50
N TYR A 129 25.34 -6.17 11.66
CA TYR A 129 24.01 -6.25 11.10
C TYR A 129 22.94 -6.16 12.17
N THR A 130 21.80 -5.57 11.81
CA THR A 130 20.62 -5.45 12.65
C THR A 130 19.40 -5.98 11.89
N SER A 131 18.64 -6.85 12.55
CA SER A 131 17.34 -7.34 12.08
C SER A 131 16.23 -6.43 12.59
N LEU A 132 15.37 -5.97 11.69
CA LEU A 132 14.28 -5.03 11.95
C LEU A 132 12.93 -5.61 11.54
N ILE A 133 11.89 -5.21 12.27
CA ILE A 133 10.53 -5.21 11.77
C ILE A 133 10.23 -3.81 11.23
N ALA A 134 9.71 -3.72 10.00
CA ALA A 134 9.22 -2.51 9.39
C ALA A 134 7.70 -2.62 9.15
N TYR A 135 6.90 -1.90 9.93
CA TYR A 135 5.44 -1.90 9.86
C TYR A 135 4.95 -0.96 8.77
N TYR A 136 3.98 -1.41 8.01
CA TYR A 136 3.29 -0.58 7.03
C TYR A 136 2.21 0.26 7.70
N GLY A 137 2.13 1.53 7.32
CA GLY A 137 1.06 2.41 7.78
C GLY A 137 -0.30 2.00 7.22
N SER A 138 -1.37 2.23 7.97
CA SER A 138 -2.74 1.87 7.57
C SER A 138 -3.21 2.51 6.26
N SER A 139 -2.45 3.45 5.68
CA SER A 139 -2.73 3.98 4.33
C SER A 139 -2.62 2.93 3.22
N THR A 140 -1.90 1.83 3.47
CA THR A 140 -1.74 0.72 2.53
C THR A 140 -2.72 -0.43 2.79
N TYR A 141 -3.48 -0.38 3.88
CA TYR A 141 -4.33 -1.47 4.32
C TYR A 141 -5.52 -1.71 3.41
N THR A 142 -5.84 -2.98 3.21
CA THR A 142 -7.11 -3.45 2.68
C THR A 142 -8.24 -3.21 3.68
N THR A 143 -9.48 -3.42 3.26
CA THR A 143 -10.65 -3.35 4.16
C THR A 143 -10.53 -4.34 5.33
N ALA A 144 -10.08 -5.57 5.08
CA ALA A 144 -9.92 -6.60 6.10
C ALA A 144 -8.81 -6.26 7.13
N GLU A 145 -7.68 -5.73 6.67
CA GLU A 145 -6.60 -5.28 7.56
C GLU A 145 -7.04 -4.07 8.40
N MET A 146 -7.81 -3.16 7.80
CA MET A 146 -8.36 -2.02 8.53
C MET A 146 -9.40 -2.43 9.59
N SER A 147 -10.23 -3.44 9.31
CA SER A 147 -11.16 -4.01 10.31
C SER A 147 -10.40 -4.60 11.47
N ARG A 148 -9.36 -5.41 11.23
CA ARG A 148 -8.51 -5.96 12.29
C ARG A 148 -7.87 -4.88 13.15
N LEU A 149 -7.40 -3.79 12.53
CA LEU A 149 -6.84 -2.65 13.28
C LEU A 149 -7.90 -1.98 14.15
N ILE A 150 -9.12 -1.77 13.65
CA ILE A 150 -10.24 -1.20 14.41
C ILE A 150 -10.60 -2.12 15.58
N ASP A 151 -10.71 -3.42 15.35
CA ASP A 151 -11.05 -4.41 16.38
C ASP A 151 -9.98 -4.49 17.48
N SER A 152 -8.71 -4.24 17.17
CA SER A 152 -7.63 -4.21 18.17
C SER A 152 -7.63 -2.94 19.02
N VAL A 153 -8.21 -1.84 18.52
CA VAL A 153 -8.32 -0.57 19.26
C VAL A 153 -9.45 -0.62 20.32
N VAL A 154 -10.45 -1.48 20.13
CA VAL A 154 -11.61 -1.62 21.03
C VAL A 154 -11.28 -2.51 22.21
#